data_d98577cfb7cc17b1eedb81c29e9fbcc3
#
_entry.id   d98577cfb7cc17b1eedb81c29e9fbcc3
#
_cell.length_a   1.000
_cell.length_b   1.000
_cell.length_c   1.000
_cell.angle_alpha   90.00
_cell.angle_beta   90.00
_cell.angle_gamma   90.00
#
_symmetry.space_group_name_H-M   'P 1'
#
loop_
_entity.id
_entity.type
_entity.pdbx_description
1 polymer ?
#
loop_
_entity_poly.entity_id
_entity_poly.type
_entity_poly.pdbx_seq_one_letter_code
_entity_poly.pdbx_strand_id
1 'polypeptide(L)'
;MIQHTHLTAWQTRAPWPKRSQIEQDLRLTRGVAVIFADSTLNKHLAMRGGTVLHKAHLAPAVRYSEDIDLVLVKPIRTEVLDEHLRRVLTPVLGKPADSLVADAWLTIRNVLRPSRILRTTYRFVPLGLRREESIKVEINLNESASLYPLVNVELDTLDDEGEAVRIAARSYDINEMLGTKMRALMQREQGRDLFDLVHAWRLSEAGSTPYPVDGAKSIGAFAWYLEKEGTHVGREEADALLD
;
A
#
# COMPACT_ATOMS: atom_id res chain seq x y z
N MET A 1 6.79 21.86 -6.94
CA MET A 1 6.98 21.06 -8.20
C MET A 1 8.28 20.26 -8.07
N ILE A 2 8.31 18.98 -8.52
CA ILE A 2 9.54 18.16 -8.42
C ILE A 2 10.61 18.72 -9.37
N GLN A 3 11.85 18.80 -8.87
CA GLN A 3 13.02 19.28 -9.59
C GLN A 3 14.10 18.20 -9.66
N HIS A 4 15.11 18.39 -10.49
CA HIS A 4 16.22 17.44 -10.62
C HIS A 4 16.99 17.23 -9.30
N THR A 5 17.13 18.29 -8.49
CA THR A 5 17.75 18.26 -7.15
C THR A 5 16.99 17.33 -6.20
N HIS A 6 15.64 17.35 -6.23
CA HIS A 6 14.81 16.46 -5.44
C HIS A 6 15.06 14.99 -5.78
N LEU A 7 15.19 14.66 -7.09
CA LEU A 7 15.45 13.29 -7.51
C LEU A 7 16.84 12.81 -7.07
N THR A 8 17.84 13.69 -7.11
CA THR A 8 19.19 13.37 -6.64
C THR A 8 19.20 13.12 -5.12
N ALA A 9 18.51 13.96 -4.35
CA ALA A 9 18.38 13.80 -2.90
C ALA A 9 17.59 12.52 -2.55
N TRP A 10 16.57 12.17 -3.35
CA TRP A 10 15.73 11.00 -3.09
C TRP A 10 16.36 9.67 -3.51
N GLN A 11 17.35 9.67 -4.41
CA GLN A 11 17.96 8.47 -4.97
C GLN A 11 18.56 7.54 -3.91
N THR A 12 19.05 8.05 -2.80
CA THR A 12 19.60 7.24 -1.70
C THR A 12 18.52 6.42 -0.99
N ARG A 13 17.26 6.87 -1.01
CA ARG A 13 16.10 6.21 -0.40
C ARG A 13 15.32 5.37 -1.40
N ALA A 14 15.47 5.66 -2.69
CA ALA A 14 14.80 5.00 -3.80
C ALA A 14 15.84 4.52 -4.83
N PRO A 15 16.59 3.43 -4.55
CA PRO A 15 17.71 2.99 -5.37
C PRO A 15 17.24 2.27 -6.64
N TRP A 16 16.26 2.85 -7.31
CA TRP A 16 15.69 2.27 -8.52
C TRP A 16 16.53 2.58 -9.74
N PRO A 17 16.63 1.64 -10.71
CA PRO A 17 17.54 1.80 -11.86
C PRO A 17 17.11 2.92 -12.82
N LYS A 18 15.81 3.26 -12.87
CA LYS A 18 15.31 4.29 -13.79
C LYS A 18 14.97 5.57 -13.02
N ARG A 19 15.38 6.72 -13.56
CA ARG A 19 15.08 8.02 -12.96
C ARG A 19 13.57 8.30 -12.86
N SER A 20 12.77 7.82 -13.81
CA SER A 20 11.32 7.90 -13.74
C SER A 20 10.73 7.11 -12.55
N GLN A 21 11.37 5.99 -12.19
CA GLN A 21 10.96 5.21 -11.01
C GLN A 21 11.29 5.95 -9.71
N ILE A 22 12.44 6.66 -9.66
CA ILE A 22 12.80 7.51 -8.51
C ILE A 22 11.79 8.65 -8.36
N GLU A 23 11.40 9.29 -9.48
CA GLU A 23 10.38 10.34 -9.45
C GLU A 23 9.01 9.81 -9.04
N GLN A 24 8.58 8.69 -9.59
CA GLN A 24 7.31 8.05 -9.24
C GLN A 24 7.28 7.68 -7.75
N ASP A 25 8.38 7.15 -7.23
CA ASP A 25 8.56 6.80 -5.82
C ASP A 25 8.44 8.03 -4.90
N LEU A 26 9.06 9.15 -5.25
CA LEU A 26 8.93 10.41 -4.51
C LEU A 26 7.50 10.97 -4.59
N ARG A 27 6.87 10.95 -5.78
CA ARG A 27 5.47 11.37 -5.94
C ARG A 27 4.54 10.56 -5.06
N LEU A 28 4.77 9.25 -5.00
CA LEU A 28 3.98 8.31 -4.20
C LEU A 28 4.08 8.65 -2.71
N THR A 29 5.28 8.87 -2.15
CA THR A 29 5.44 9.24 -0.73
C THR A 29 4.87 10.63 -0.43
N ARG A 30 5.02 11.60 -1.33
CA ARG A 30 4.35 12.91 -1.22
C ARG A 30 2.83 12.78 -1.29
N GLY A 31 2.31 11.87 -2.13
CA GLY A 31 0.88 11.56 -2.19
C GLY A 31 0.36 11.03 -0.85
N VAL A 32 1.09 10.11 -0.24
CA VAL A 32 0.77 9.62 1.12
C VAL A 32 0.79 10.77 2.13
N ALA A 33 1.80 11.65 2.07
CA ALA A 33 1.92 12.80 2.97
C ALA A 33 0.68 13.70 2.93
N VAL A 34 0.22 14.08 1.75
CA VAL A 34 -0.94 14.98 1.61
C VAL A 34 -2.26 14.29 1.94
N ILE A 35 -2.39 12.96 1.75
CA ILE A 35 -3.56 12.18 2.18
C ILE A 35 -3.68 12.25 3.71
N PHE A 36 -2.61 11.96 4.44
CA PHE A 36 -2.66 11.91 5.90
C PHE A 36 -2.53 13.27 6.59
N ALA A 37 -2.13 14.31 5.87
CA ALA A 37 -2.25 15.71 6.30
C ALA A 37 -3.69 16.25 6.20
N ASP A 38 -4.52 15.73 5.32
CA ASP A 38 -5.93 16.09 5.22
C ASP A 38 -6.73 15.46 6.36
N SER A 39 -7.37 16.27 7.20
CA SER A 39 -8.08 15.81 8.40
C SER A 39 -9.23 14.84 8.09
N THR A 40 -9.93 15.04 6.96
CA THR A 40 -11.01 14.15 6.52
C THR A 40 -10.45 12.82 6.06
N LEU A 41 -9.47 12.81 5.16
CA LEU A 41 -8.89 11.58 4.65
C LEU A 41 -8.20 10.78 5.77
N ASN A 42 -7.43 11.44 6.62
CA ASN A 42 -6.76 10.80 7.77
C ASN A 42 -7.78 10.15 8.74
N LYS A 43 -8.94 10.76 8.92
CA LYS A 43 -10.00 10.19 9.78
C LYS A 43 -10.60 8.90 9.21
N HIS A 44 -10.70 8.80 7.88
CA HIS A 44 -11.48 7.77 7.20
C HIS A 44 -10.64 6.68 6.54
N LEU A 45 -9.34 6.90 6.33
CA LEU A 45 -8.46 5.98 5.60
C LEU A 45 -7.36 5.38 6.47
N ALA A 46 -6.91 4.19 6.08
CA ALA A 46 -5.68 3.57 6.53
C ALA A 46 -4.92 2.98 5.33
N MET A 47 -3.60 2.98 5.39
CA MET A 47 -2.75 2.36 4.37
C MET A 47 -2.72 0.84 4.52
N ARG A 48 -2.60 0.18 3.38
CA ARG A 48 -2.40 -1.26 3.23
C ARG A 48 -1.49 -1.52 2.02
N GLY A 49 -1.15 -2.75 1.76
CA GLY A 49 -0.44 -3.13 0.54
C GLY A 49 1.07 -2.98 0.59
N GLY A 50 1.72 -3.18 -0.57
CA GLY A 50 3.18 -3.25 -0.68
C GLY A 50 3.89 -1.95 -0.36
N THR A 51 3.28 -0.82 -0.68
CA THR A 51 3.89 0.49 -0.48
C THR A 51 4.16 0.78 0.99
N VAL A 52 3.16 0.69 1.85
CA VAL A 52 3.37 0.94 3.29
C VAL A 52 4.18 -0.17 3.94
N LEU A 53 4.03 -1.42 3.47
CA LEU A 53 4.82 -2.53 3.98
C LEU A 53 6.32 -2.26 3.81
N HIS A 54 6.77 -1.90 2.60
CA HIS A 54 8.20 -1.70 2.33
C HIS A 54 8.75 -0.33 2.72
N LYS A 55 7.90 0.71 2.71
CA LYS A 55 8.37 2.07 3.01
C LYS A 55 8.29 2.47 4.49
N ALA A 56 7.52 1.71 5.28
CA ALA A 56 7.37 1.97 6.70
C ALA A 56 7.70 0.75 7.56
N HIS A 57 6.94 -0.35 7.41
CA HIS A 57 7.10 -1.50 8.29
C HIS A 57 8.43 -2.25 8.11
N LEU A 58 8.91 -2.37 6.88
CA LEU A 58 10.14 -3.08 6.49
C LEU A 58 11.16 -2.14 5.85
N ALA A 59 11.16 -0.88 6.23
CA ALA A 59 12.09 0.11 5.68
C ALA A 59 13.57 -0.26 6.00
N PRO A 60 14.52 0.02 5.08
CA PRO A 60 14.35 0.69 3.78
C PRO A 60 13.72 -0.22 2.72
N ALA A 61 13.02 0.38 1.76
CA ALA A 61 12.33 -0.35 0.70
C ALA A 61 13.33 -1.09 -0.21
N VAL A 62 13.17 -2.41 -0.31
CA VAL A 62 13.99 -3.28 -1.17
C VAL A 62 13.26 -3.71 -2.44
N ARG A 63 11.98 -3.39 -2.54
CA ARG A 63 11.13 -3.68 -3.69
C ARG A 63 10.38 -2.43 -4.12
N TYR A 64 10.38 -2.19 -5.44
CA TYR A 64 9.63 -1.10 -6.06
C TYR A 64 8.12 -1.30 -5.91
N SER A 65 7.40 -0.23 -5.65
CA SER A 65 5.94 -0.19 -5.56
C SER A 65 5.39 1.00 -6.35
N GLU A 66 4.26 0.81 -7.02
CA GLU A 66 3.70 1.77 -7.99
C GLU A 66 2.36 2.35 -7.56
N ASP A 67 1.72 1.75 -6.54
CA ASP A 67 0.35 2.02 -6.16
C ASP A 67 0.24 2.55 -4.73
N ILE A 68 -0.76 3.36 -4.45
CA ILE A 68 -1.18 3.73 -3.10
C ILE A 68 -2.43 2.92 -2.76
N ASP A 69 -2.25 1.91 -1.91
CA ASP A 69 -3.33 1.05 -1.45
C ASP A 69 -3.89 1.54 -0.12
N LEU A 70 -5.18 1.80 -0.08
CA LEU A 70 -5.90 2.31 1.08
C LEU A 70 -7.13 1.45 1.39
N VAL A 71 -7.59 1.56 2.61
CA VAL A 71 -8.85 0.95 3.06
C VAL A 71 -9.69 2.02 3.73
N LEU A 72 -10.98 2.00 3.46
CA LEU A 72 -11.96 2.84 4.12
C LEU A 72 -12.30 2.26 5.50
N VAL A 73 -11.71 2.82 6.56
CA VAL A 73 -11.86 2.34 7.95
C VAL A 73 -13.01 2.98 8.70
N LYS A 74 -13.52 4.11 8.21
CA LYS A 74 -14.74 4.74 8.72
C LYS A 74 -15.62 5.16 7.55
N PRO A 75 -16.93 4.94 7.61
CA PRO A 75 -17.84 5.31 6.51
C PRO A 75 -17.81 6.79 6.17
N ILE A 76 -17.80 7.09 4.87
CA ILE A 76 -17.97 8.42 4.28
C ILE A 76 -18.58 8.22 2.90
N ARG A 77 -19.30 9.23 2.38
CA ARG A 77 -19.81 9.17 1.02
C ARG A 77 -18.67 9.17 0.01
N THR A 78 -18.77 8.30 -0.98
CA THR A 78 -17.71 8.10 -1.99
C THR A 78 -17.40 9.38 -2.76
N GLU A 79 -18.42 10.22 -3.03
CA GLU A 79 -18.24 11.49 -3.73
C GLU A 79 -17.40 12.49 -2.91
N VAL A 80 -17.64 12.57 -1.60
CA VAL A 80 -16.84 13.40 -0.69
C VAL A 80 -15.42 12.90 -0.60
N LEU A 81 -15.24 11.56 -0.53
CA LEU A 81 -13.93 10.93 -0.52
C LEU A 81 -13.15 11.26 -1.79
N ASP A 82 -13.76 11.09 -2.97
CA ASP A 82 -13.14 11.38 -4.27
C ASP A 82 -12.79 12.87 -4.42
N GLU A 83 -13.68 13.77 -3.99
CA GLU A 83 -13.41 15.21 -4.01
C GLU A 83 -12.17 15.58 -3.18
N HIS A 84 -12.07 15.10 -1.94
CA HIS A 84 -10.91 15.33 -1.09
C HIS A 84 -9.63 14.76 -1.70
N LEU A 85 -9.68 13.52 -2.20
CA LEU A 85 -8.51 12.89 -2.86
C LEU A 85 -8.06 13.69 -4.06
N ARG A 86 -8.95 14.08 -4.97
CA ARG A 86 -8.60 14.89 -6.14
C ARG A 86 -8.00 16.23 -5.74
N ARG A 87 -8.55 16.88 -4.75
CA ARG A 87 -8.07 18.17 -4.26
C ARG A 87 -6.62 18.09 -3.77
N VAL A 88 -6.27 17.08 -2.97
CA VAL A 88 -4.92 16.98 -2.38
C VAL A 88 -3.92 16.28 -3.29
N LEU A 89 -4.35 15.31 -4.11
CA LEU A 89 -3.43 14.50 -4.92
C LEU A 89 -3.11 15.11 -6.29
N THR A 90 -4.02 15.88 -6.89
CA THR A 90 -3.77 16.46 -8.21
C THR A 90 -2.51 17.33 -8.28
N PRO A 91 -2.20 18.19 -7.28
CA PRO A 91 -0.98 18.99 -7.29
C PRO A 91 0.30 18.13 -7.21
N VAL A 92 0.22 16.94 -6.61
CA VAL A 92 1.37 16.10 -6.30
C VAL A 92 1.55 14.99 -7.35
N LEU A 93 0.47 14.26 -7.66
CA LEU A 93 0.53 13.08 -8.52
C LEU A 93 0.30 13.41 -9.99
N GLY A 94 -0.29 14.56 -10.30
CA GLY A 94 -0.61 14.95 -11.66
C GLY A 94 -2.11 14.86 -11.98
N LYS A 95 -2.44 14.76 -13.28
CA LYS A 95 -3.82 14.81 -13.75
C LYS A 95 -4.55 13.50 -13.43
N PRO A 96 -5.68 13.54 -12.68
CA PRO A 96 -6.50 12.36 -12.44
C PRO A 96 -7.27 11.96 -13.71
N ALA A 97 -7.38 10.67 -13.96
CA ALA A 97 -8.42 10.11 -14.80
C ALA A 97 -9.75 10.07 -14.04
N ASP A 98 -10.82 9.68 -14.72
CA ASP A 98 -12.10 9.48 -14.05
C ASP A 98 -11.98 8.38 -13.00
N SER A 99 -12.54 8.63 -11.82
CA SER A 99 -12.59 7.64 -10.75
C SER A 99 -13.63 6.58 -11.09
N LEU A 100 -13.23 5.33 -10.99
CA LEU A 100 -14.11 4.19 -11.21
C LEU A 100 -14.37 3.50 -9.87
N VAL A 101 -15.65 3.32 -9.53
CA VAL A 101 -16.04 2.34 -8.53
C VAL A 101 -16.22 1.02 -9.28
N ALA A 102 -15.27 0.13 -9.13
CA ALA A 102 -15.33 -1.17 -9.77
C ALA A 102 -15.64 -2.25 -8.73
N ASP A 103 -16.49 -3.18 -9.11
CA ASP A 103 -16.60 -4.44 -8.40
C ASP A 103 -15.36 -5.27 -8.76
N ALA A 104 -14.44 -5.40 -7.84
CA ALA A 104 -13.32 -6.31 -8.00
C ALA A 104 -13.76 -7.69 -7.51
N TRP A 105 -13.70 -8.67 -8.40
CA TRP A 105 -14.00 -10.06 -8.06
C TRP A 105 -12.73 -10.70 -7.51
N LEU A 106 -12.76 -11.02 -6.23
CA LEU A 106 -11.74 -11.85 -5.61
C LEU A 106 -12.19 -13.31 -5.77
N THR A 107 -11.47 -14.06 -6.59
CA THR A 107 -11.73 -15.50 -6.74
C THR A 107 -10.89 -16.25 -5.71
N ILE A 108 -11.56 -16.88 -4.77
CA ILE A 108 -10.95 -17.86 -3.86
C ILE A 108 -11.61 -19.19 -4.17
N ARG A 109 -10.86 -20.13 -4.74
CA ARG A 109 -11.35 -21.51 -5.05
C ARG A 109 -12.78 -21.52 -5.60
N ASN A 110 -13.03 -20.76 -6.67
CA ASN A 110 -14.34 -20.66 -7.36
C ASN A 110 -15.47 -19.95 -6.57
N VAL A 111 -15.18 -19.32 -5.44
CA VAL A 111 -16.14 -18.44 -4.76
C VAL A 111 -15.88 -16.99 -5.17
N LEU A 112 -16.78 -16.44 -5.97
CA LEU A 112 -16.76 -15.03 -6.39
C LEU A 112 -17.34 -14.16 -5.26
N ARG A 113 -16.55 -13.21 -4.74
CA ARG A 113 -17.05 -12.19 -3.80
C ARG A 113 -16.82 -10.80 -4.35
N PRO A 114 -17.85 -9.94 -4.36
CA PRO A 114 -17.70 -8.59 -4.79
C PRO A 114 -16.90 -7.78 -3.74
N SER A 115 -15.76 -7.25 -4.15
CA SER A 115 -15.07 -6.19 -3.42
C SER A 115 -15.28 -4.88 -4.17
N ARG A 116 -15.78 -3.84 -3.49
CA ARG A 116 -15.92 -2.53 -4.10
C ARG A 116 -14.63 -1.74 -3.88
N ILE A 117 -14.01 -1.35 -4.97
CA ILE A 117 -12.77 -0.57 -4.97
C ILE A 117 -13.03 0.76 -5.68
N LEU A 118 -12.75 1.87 -5.00
CA LEU A 118 -12.62 3.17 -5.66
C LEU A 118 -11.19 3.26 -6.20
N ARG A 119 -11.06 3.36 -7.52
CA ARG A 119 -9.76 3.46 -8.20
C ARG A 119 -9.66 4.76 -8.98
N THR A 120 -8.60 5.50 -8.75
CA THR A 120 -8.24 6.68 -9.53
C THR A 120 -6.81 6.54 -10.04
N THR A 121 -6.61 6.75 -11.33
CA THR A 121 -5.27 6.75 -11.94
C THR A 121 -4.83 8.18 -12.18
N TYR A 122 -3.71 8.59 -11.59
CA TYR A 122 -3.09 9.89 -11.79
C TYR A 122 -1.99 9.77 -12.82
N ARG A 123 -1.96 10.69 -13.79
CA ARG A 123 -0.98 10.70 -14.89
C ARG A 123 -0.06 11.89 -14.77
N PHE A 124 1.22 11.67 -15.01
CA PHE A 124 2.24 12.71 -15.02
C PHE A 124 3.30 12.39 -16.09
N VAL A 125 4.00 13.42 -16.55
CA VAL A 125 5.17 13.26 -17.41
C VAL A 125 6.41 13.41 -16.54
N PRO A 126 7.24 12.36 -16.38
CA PRO A 126 8.46 12.44 -15.59
C PRO A 126 9.47 13.44 -16.19
N LEU A 127 10.29 14.04 -15.33
CA LEU A 127 11.32 14.99 -15.73
C LEU A 127 12.27 14.39 -16.77
N GLY A 128 12.40 15.08 -17.89
CA GLY A 128 13.26 14.68 -19.01
C GLY A 128 12.69 13.60 -19.92
N LEU A 129 11.44 13.14 -19.68
CA LEU A 129 10.75 12.20 -20.55
C LEU A 129 9.60 12.87 -21.30
N ARG A 130 9.18 12.23 -22.41
CA ARG A 130 8.00 12.65 -23.20
C ARG A 130 6.82 11.68 -23.04
N ARG A 131 7.04 10.56 -22.33
CA ARG A 131 6.02 9.54 -22.10
C ARG A 131 5.36 9.75 -20.74
N GLU A 132 4.06 9.60 -20.69
CA GLU A 132 3.31 9.59 -19.45
C GLU A 132 3.60 8.32 -18.65
N GLU A 133 3.71 8.49 -17.34
CA GLU A 133 3.68 7.44 -16.33
C GLU A 133 2.44 7.64 -15.44
N SER A 134 2.08 6.65 -14.65
CA SER A 134 0.88 6.72 -13.82
C SER A 134 1.09 6.16 -12.43
N ILE A 135 0.35 6.72 -11.47
CA ILE A 135 0.23 6.20 -10.10
C ILE A 135 -1.25 5.88 -9.89
N LYS A 136 -1.54 4.66 -9.43
CA LYS A 136 -2.89 4.27 -9.04
C LYS A 136 -3.09 4.52 -7.55
N VAL A 137 -4.26 5.02 -7.23
CA VAL A 137 -4.75 5.12 -5.86
C VAL A 137 -5.98 4.24 -5.76
N GLU A 138 -5.91 3.21 -4.96
CA GLU A 138 -6.96 2.21 -4.77
C GLU A 138 -7.46 2.23 -3.33
N ILE A 139 -8.77 2.32 -3.15
CA ILE A 139 -9.40 2.31 -1.84
C ILE A 139 -10.37 1.16 -1.77
N ASN A 140 -10.09 0.18 -0.93
CA ASN A 140 -11.05 -0.87 -0.62
C ASN A 140 -12.16 -0.29 0.26
N LEU A 141 -13.40 -0.37 -0.21
CA LEU A 141 -14.58 0.20 0.44
C LEU A 141 -15.31 -0.79 1.37
N ASN A 142 -14.97 -2.08 1.31
CA ASN A 142 -15.72 -3.13 1.99
C ASN A 142 -14.96 -3.81 3.14
N GLU A 143 -13.65 -3.87 3.09
CA GLU A 143 -12.83 -4.52 4.12
C GLU A 143 -12.44 -3.57 5.27
N SER A 144 -13.40 -2.85 5.83
CA SER A 144 -13.18 -1.81 6.85
C SER A 144 -12.73 -2.34 8.21
N ALA A 145 -12.93 -3.61 8.49
CA ALA A 145 -12.56 -4.21 9.76
C ALA A 145 -11.10 -4.65 9.79
N SER A 146 -10.44 -4.45 10.91
CA SER A 146 -9.12 -5.00 11.24
C SER A 146 -9.22 -5.95 12.42
N LEU A 147 -8.37 -6.97 12.45
CA LEU A 147 -8.26 -7.89 13.59
C LEU A 147 -7.50 -7.22 14.75
N TYR A 148 -6.42 -6.52 14.40
CA TYR A 148 -5.61 -5.79 15.38
C TYR A 148 -5.88 -4.29 15.31
N PRO A 149 -5.57 -3.53 16.38
CA PRO A 149 -5.65 -2.07 16.34
C PRO A 149 -4.81 -1.49 15.20
N LEU A 150 -5.35 -0.48 14.53
CA LEU A 150 -4.59 0.29 13.56
C LEU A 150 -3.44 1.01 14.25
N VAL A 151 -2.30 1.09 13.56
CA VAL A 151 -1.06 1.71 14.05
C VAL A 151 -0.74 2.97 13.23
N ASN A 152 0.02 3.88 13.83
CA ASN A 152 0.67 4.95 13.08
C ASN A 152 2.09 4.50 12.74
N VAL A 153 2.44 4.61 11.47
CA VAL A 153 3.76 4.29 10.93
C VAL A 153 4.40 5.54 10.36
N GLU A 154 5.71 5.57 10.35
CA GLU A 154 6.47 6.70 9.81
C GLU A 154 7.03 6.36 8.43
N LEU A 155 6.92 7.31 7.51
CA LEU A 155 7.51 7.25 6.17
C LEU A 155 8.35 8.50 5.92
N ASP A 156 9.45 8.33 5.21
CA ASP A 156 10.23 9.46 4.73
C ASP A 156 9.65 9.98 3.40
N THR A 157 9.73 11.30 3.20
CA THR A 157 9.48 11.97 1.92
C THR A 157 10.38 13.22 1.83
N LEU A 158 10.25 13.99 0.75
CA LEU A 158 10.84 15.33 0.66
C LEU A 158 9.74 16.37 0.60
N ASP A 159 9.96 17.49 1.26
CA ASP A 159 9.12 18.69 1.13
C ASP A 159 9.33 19.41 -0.22
N ASP A 160 8.75 20.59 -0.39
CA ASP A 160 8.88 21.37 -1.64
C ASP A 160 10.24 22.01 -1.81
N GLU A 161 11.00 22.20 -0.74
CA GLU A 161 12.37 22.70 -0.71
C GLU A 161 13.38 21.57 -0.99
N GLY A 162 12.96 20.32 -0.91
CA GLY A 162 13.80 19.13 -1.14
C GLY A 162 14.45 18.59 0.13
N GLU A 163 14.03 19.09 1.29
CA GLU A 163 14.49 18.60 2.58
C GLU A 163 13.76 17.34 3.00
N ALA A 164 14.47 16.42 3.65
CA ALA A 164 13.91 15.18 4.13
C ALA A 164 12.97 15.42 5.31
N VAL A 165 11.73 15.01 5.16
CA VAL A 165 10.72 15.08 6.21
C VAL A 165 10.13 13.70 6.48
N ARG A 166 9.76 13.48 7.74
CA ARG A 166 9.10 12.26 8.18
C ARG A 166 7.63 12.53 8.44
N ILE A 167 6.79 11.70 7.88
CA ILE A 167 5.33 11.82 7.99
C ILE A 167 4.76 10.60 8.70
N ALA A 168 3.70 10.82 9.47
CA ALA A 168 2.92 9.75 10.07
C ALA A 168 1.75 9.38 9.18
N ALA A 169 1.55 8.08 8.94
CA ALA A 169 0.39 7.54 8.23
C ALA A 169 -0.25 6.44 9.07
N ARG A 170 -1.59 6.35 9.02
CA ARG A 170 -2.30 5.25 9.65
C ARG A 170 -2.17 4.00 8.78
N SER A 171 -1.87 2.86 9.41
CA SER A 171 -1.71 1.58 8.76
C SER A 171 -2.31 0.45 9.58
N TYR A 172 -2.46 -0.70 8.96
CA TYR A 172 -2.69 -1.96 9.66
C TYR A 172 -1.44 -2.40 10.40
N ASP A 173 -1.60 -3.20 11.46
CA ASP A 173 -0.49 -3.88 12.14
C ASP A 173 0.29 -4.75 11.15
N ILE A 174 1.61 -4.85 11.32
CA ILE A 174 2.48 -5.63 10.41
C ILE A 174 2.03 -7.08 10.30
N ASN A 175 1.64 -7.69 11.42
CA ASN A 175 1.23 -9.11 11.43
C ASN A 175 -0.09 -9.31 10.68
N GLU A 176 -1.00 -8.33 10.76
CA GLU A 176 -2.22 -8.35 9.96
C GLU A 176 -1.92 -8.17 8.48
N MET A 177 -0.99 -7.28 8.14
CA MET A 177 -0.55 -7.12 6.75
C MET A 177 0.08 -8.40 6.19
N LEU A 178 0.91 -9.09 6.97
CA LEU A 178 1.50 -10.37 6.57
C LEU A 178 0.44 -11.46 6.42
N GLY A 179 -0.56 -11.53 7.31
CA GLY A 179 -1.72 -12.42 7.15
C GLY A 179 -2.47 -12.18 5.85
N THR A 180 -2.66 -10.90 5.46
CA THR A 180 -3.27 -10.57 4.16
C THR A 180 -2.38 -10.90 2.97
N LYS A 181 -1.04 -10.89 3.14
CA LYS A 181 -0.09 -11.34 2.11
C LYS A 181 -0.13 -12.85 1.92
N MET A 182 -0.26 -13.63 3.01
CA MET A 182 -0.50 -15.09 2.91
C MET A 182 -1.78 -15.37 2.13
N ARG A 183 -2.88 -14.66 2.45
CA ARG A 183 -4.13 -14.76 1.69
C ARG A 183 -3.94 -14.43 0.21
N ALA A 184 -3.23 -13.34 -0.09
CA ALA A 184 -2.99 -12.91 -1.45
C ALA A 184 -2.12 -13.91 -2.24
N LEU A 185 -1.13 -14.52 -1.60
CA LEU A 185 -0.30 -15.56 -2.20
C LEU A 185 -1.16 -16.75 -2.63
N MET A 186 -2.05 -17.23 -1.75
CA MET A 186 -2.98 -18.32 -2.07
C MET A 186 -3.99 -17.99 -3.17
N GLN A 187 -4.37 -16.71 -3.31
CA GLN A 187 -5.36 -16.27 -4.29
C GLN A 187 -4.77 -15.99 -5.67
N ARG A 188 -3.55 -15.46 -5.72
CA ARG A 188 -2.97 -14.87 -6.93
C ARG A 188 -1.71 -15.57 -7.40
N GLU A 189 -1.10 -16.42 -6.57
CA GLU A 189 0.15 -17.14 -6.85
C GLU A 189 1.27 -16.22 -7.39
N GLN A 190 1.36 -14.98 -6.84
CA GLN A 190 2.33 -14.01 -7.30
C GLN A 190 3.58 -14.02 -6.43
N GLY A 191 4.73 -14.26 -7.04
CA GLY A 191 6.03 -14.32 -6.36
C GLY A 191 6.36 -13.09 -5.50
N ARG A 192 5.76 -11.92 -5.80
CA ARG A 192 5.93 -10.72 -4.96
C ARG A 192 5.33 -10.87 -3.56
N ASP A 193 4.22 -11.61 -3.41
CA ASP A 193 3.60 -11.82 -2.10
C ASP A 193 4.45 -12.79 -1.26
N LEU A 194 5.02 -13.83 -1.89
CA LEU A 194 6.00 -14.72 -1.24
C LEU A 194 7.28 -13.96 -0.85
N PHE A 195 7.80 -13.11 -1.74
CA PHE A 195 8.96 -12.26 -1.45
C PHE A 195 8.72 -11.38 -0.21
N ASP A 196 7.57 -10.73 -0.12
CA ASP A 196 7.20 -9.86 1.00
C ASP A 196 7.20 -10.63 2.33
N LEU A 197 6.66 -11.86 2.35
CA LEU A 197 6.64 -12.74 3.53
C LEU A 197 8.06 -13.18 3.96
N VAL A 198 8.85 -13.67 3.02
CA VAL A 198 10.23 -14.13 3.28
C VAL A 198 11.10 -12.97 3.74
N HIS A 199 10.95 -11.80 3.14
CA HIS A 199 11.71 -10.61 3.51
C HIS A 199 11.38 -10.16 4.94
N ALA A 200 10.09 -10.08 5.29
CA ALA A 200 9.65 -9.73 6.64
C ALA A 200 10.19 -10.71 7.69
N TRP A 201 10.13 -11.99 7.40
CA TRP A 201 10.68 -13.04 8.27
C TRP A 201 12.19 -12.87 8.50
N ARG A 202 12.98 -12.69 7.44
CA ARG A 202 14.43 -12.50 7.52
C ARG A 202 14.81 -11.25 8.34
N LEU A 203 14.11 -10.14 8.16
CA LEU A 203 14.34 -8.93 8.95
C LEU A 203 14.00 -9.15 10.42
N SER A 204 12.95 -9.90 10.72
CA SER A 204 12.57 -10.26 12.07
C SER A 204 13.63 -11.12 12.76
N GLU A 205 14.13 -12.17 12.09
CA GLU A 205 15.23 -13.02 12.61
C GLU A 205 16.50 -12.21 12.85
N ALA A 206 16.80 -11.24 11.99
CA ALA A 206 17.95 -10.35 12.13
C ALA A 206 17.76 -9.24 13.17
N GLY A 207 16.57 -9.11 13.80
CA GLY A 207 16.25 -8.01 14.71
C GLY A 207 16.29 -6.63 14.06
N SER A 208 16.09 -6.57 12.73
CA SER A 208 16.29 -5.37 11.90
C SER A 208 14.97 -4.68 11.51
N THR A 209 13.83 -5.12 12.05
CA THR A 209 12.54 -4.47 11.79
C THR A 209 12.13 -3.55 12.94
N PRO A 210 11.63 -2.33 12.65
CA PRO A 210 11.14 -1.42 13.67
C PRO A 210 9.82 -1.91 14.31
N TYR A 211 9.11 -2.83 13.65
CA TYR A 211 7.86 -3.41 14.11
C TYR A 211 8.02 -4.92 14.28
N PRO A 212 7.75 -5.48 15.48
CA PRO A 212 7.98 -6.89 15.74
C PRO A 212 7.04 -7.78 14.90
N VAL A 213 7.64 -8.71 14.17
CA VAL A 213 6.93 -9.73 13.41
C VAL A 213 6.69 -10.94 14.32
N ASP A 214 5.43 -11.31 14.45
CA ASP A 214 4.97 -12.47 15.21
C ASP A 214 4.24 -13.43 14.27
N GLY A 215 4.84 -14.60 14.03
CA GLY A 215 4.28 -15.59 13.12
C GLY A 215 2.91 -16.10 13.56
N ALA A 216 2.69 -16.29 14.86
CA ALA A 216 1.38 -16.74 15.38
C ALA A 216 0.30 -15.70 15.13
N LYS A 217 0.59 -14.42 15.36
CA LYS A 217 -0.32 -13.31 15.01
C LYS A 217 -0.59 -13.23 13.52
N SER A 218 0.44 -13.38 12.69
CA SER A 218 0.30 -13.34 11.23
C SER A 218 -0.60 -14.48 10.72
N ILE A 219 -0.43 -15.69 11.24
CA ILE A 219 -1.29 -16.85 10.94
C ILE A 219 -2.70 -16.62 11.48
N GLY A 220 -2.86 -16.08 12.69
CA GLY A 220 -4.15 -15.73 13.25
C GLY A 220 -4.91 -14.72 12.38
N ALA A 221 -4.22 -13.69 11.88
CA ALA A 221 -4.81 -12.73 10.95
C ALA A 221 -5.21 -13.39 9.62
N PHE A 222 -4.36 -14.26 9.07
CA PHE A 222 -4.64 -15.03 7.87
C PHE A 222 -5.92 -15.87 8.03
N ALA A 223 -6.02 -16.66 9.11
CA ALA A 223 -7.18 -17.49 9.42
C ALA A 223 -8.46 -16.65 9.55
N TRP A 224 -8.38 -15.51 10.26
CA TRP A 224 -9.51 -14.60 10.45
C TRP A 224 -10.04 -14.01 9.12
N TYR A 225 -9.15 -13.65 8.18
CA TYR A 225 -9.57 -13.18 6.86
C TYR A 225 -10.21 -14.29 6.05
N LEU A 226 -9.70 -15.52 6.12
CA LEU A 226 -10.31 -16.69 5.45
C LEU A 226 -11.70 -17.00 6.01
N GLU A 227 -11.85 -17.00 7.33
CA GLU A 227 -13.13 -17.22 7.99
C GLU A 227 -14.18 -16.19 7.56
N LYS A 228 -13.81 -14.89 7.54
CA LYS A 228 -14.70 -13.84 7.03
C LYS A 228 -15.13 -14.04 5.58
N GLU A 229 -14.31 -14.67 4.79
CA GLU A 229 -14.59 -15.01 3.40
C GLU A 229 -15.36 -16.35 3.28
N GLY A 230 -15.61 -17.04 4.41
CA GLY A 230 -16.23 -18.36 4.42
C GLY A 230 -15.37 -19.42 3.76
N THR A 231 -14.06 -19.22 3.80
CA THR A 231 -13.07 -20.15 3.26
C THR A 231 -12.36 -20.82 4.43
N HIS A 232 -12.35 -22.15 4.47
CA HIS A 232 -11.56 -22.93 5.42
C HIS A 232 -10.37 -23.52 4.66
N VAL A 233 -9.16 -23.29 5.14
CA VAL A 233 -7.94 -23.87 4.59
C VAL A 233 -7.32 -24.75 5.66
N GLY A 234 -7.27 -26.04 5.38
CA GLY A 234 -6.57 -27.02 6.22
C GLY A 234 -5.05 -26.96 5.99
N ARG A 235 -4.29 -27.58 6.92
CA ARG A 235 -2.81 -27.63 6.83
C ARG A 235 -2.36 -28.32 5.54
N GLU A 236 -2.98 -29.43 5.17
CA GLU A 236 -2.67 -30.20 3.94
C GLU A 236 -2.84 -29.37 2.67
N GLU A 237 -3.82 -28.45 2.68
CA GLU A 237 -4.07 -27.56 1.56
C GLU A 237 -3.08 -26.39 1.49
N ALA A 238 -2.59 -25.94 2.65
CA ALA A 238 -1.54 -24.93 2.71
C ALA A 238 -0.19 -25.52 2.27
N ASP A 239 0.12 -26.75 2.66
CA ASP A 239 1.33 -27.46 2.27
C ASP A 239 1.36 -27.72 0.74
N ALA A 240 0.22 -28.10 0.14
CA ALA A 240 0.12 -28.32 -1.31
C ALA A 240 0.28 -27.07 -2.18
N LEU A 241 0.30 -25.88 -1.60
CA LEU A 241 0.55 -24.61 -2.31
C LEU A 241 2.05 -24.19 -2.27
N LEU A 242 2.84 -24.89 -1.47
CA LEU A 242 4.27 -24.62 -1.32
C LEU A 242 5.14 -25.59 -2.15
N ASP A 243 4.54 -26.65 -2.70
CA ASP A 243 5.14 -27.60 -3.66
C ASP A 243 4.96 -27.10 -5.12
#